data_b00a8735c7317ace839688685a5d7995
#
_entry.id   b00a8735c7317ace839688685a5d7995
#
_cell.length_a   1.000
_cell.length_b   1.000
_cell.length_c   1.000
_cell.angle_alpha   90.00
_cell.angle_beta   90.00
_cell.angle_gamma   90.00
#
_symmetry.space_group_name_H-M   'P 1'
#
loop_
_entity.id
_entity.type
_entity.pdbx_description
1 polymer ?
#
loop_
_entity_poly.entity_id
_entity_poly.type
_entity_poly.pdbx_seq_one_letter_code
_entity_poly.pdbx_strand_id
1 'polypeptide(L)'
;MHNRLRMVTASFLVKDLHVDWRWGERYFAQHLLDYDLAANNGGWQWAASTGCDAQPYFRIFNPVTQSQKFDPGGTYLRRHVPELRGCGDKLIHAPWLMDEEQQRSAGVRLGRDYPRPVVDHAKARRIALDMYRAARGPGNEGRNA
;
A
#
# COMPACT_ATOMS: atom_id res chain seq x y z
N MET A 1 -15.13 0.25 2.49
CA MET A 1 -13.81 -0.29 2.06
C MET A 1 -13.43 -1.47 2.93
N HIS A 2 -12.99 -2.57 2.32
CA HIS A 2 -12.58 -3.78 3.06
C HIS A 2 -11.39 -3.49 3.97
N ASN A 3 -11.38 -4.09 5.17
CA ASN A 3 -10.35 -3.81 6.18
C ASN A 3 -8.92 -4.09 5.68
N ARG A 4 -8.71 -5.18 4.94
CA ARG A 4 -7.39 -5.51 4.36
C ARG A 4 -6.87 -4.41 3.45
N LEU A 5 -7.73 -3.82 2.63
CA LEU A 5 -7.37 -2.73 1.73
C LEU A 5 -7.00 -1.47 2.50
N ARG A 6 -7.70 -1.18 3.60
CA ARG A 6 -7.34 -0.06 4.48
C ARG A 6 -5.94 -0.25 5.05
N MET A 7 -5.62 -1.45 5.49
CA MET A 7 -4.31 -1.78 6.04
C MET A 7 -3.19 -1.64 5.00
N VAL A 8 -3.40 -2.16 3.78
CA VAL A 8 -2.43 -2.06 2.68
C VAL A 8 -2.25 -0.61 2.25
N THR A 9 -3.34 0.14 2.12
CA THR A 9 -3.30 1.57 1.73
C THR A 9 -2.57 2.40 2.79
N ALA A 10 -2.86 2.18 4.06
CA ALA A 10 -2.22 2.91 5.15
C ALA A 10 -0.73 2.59 5.24
N SER A 11 -0.36 1.32 5.11
CA SER A 11 1.04 0.90 5.06
C SER A 11 1.77 1.54 3.88
N PHE A 12 1.14 1.57 2.71
CA PHE A 12 1.73 2.19 1.52
C PHE A 12 1.99 3.69 1.73
N LEU A 13 1.01 4.42 2.23
CA LEU A 13 1.16 5.85 2.46
C LEU A 13 2.28 6.15 3.45
N VAL A 14 2.31 5.44 4.57
CA VAL A 14 3.24 5.72 5.67
C VAL A 14 4.63 5.16 5.39
N LYS A 15 4.73 3.92 4.93
CA LYS A 15 6.02 3.19 4.86
C LYS A 15 6.64 3.18 3.47
N ASP A 16 5.88 3.35 2.42
CA ASP A 16 6.39 3.48 1.05
C ASP A 16 6.53 4.94 0.63
N LEU A 17 5.51 5.75 0.84
CA LEU A 17 5.54 7.17 0.49
C LEU A 17 6.10 8.07 1.59
N HIS A 18 6.31 7.57 2.79
CA HIS A 18 6.85 8.29 3.95
C HIS A 18 6.04 9.52 4.33
N VAL A 19 4.71 9.44 4.19
CA VAL A 19 3.77 10.49 4.56
C VAL A 19 3.28 10.26 5.98
N ASP A 20 3.09 11.33 6.76
CA ASP A 20 2.56 11.26 8.12
C ASP A 20 1.17 10.62 8.09
N TRP A 21 0.93 9.63 8.99
CA TRP A 21 -0.31 8.88 9.04
C TRP A 21 -1.56 9.75 9.28
N ARG A 22 -1.38 10.91 9.93
CA ARG A 22 -2.48 11.84 10.22
C ARG A 22 -3.11 12.42 8.95
N TRP A 23 -2.36 12.57 7.87
CA TRP A 23 -2.89 12.98 6.57
C TRP A 23 -3.82 11.92 5.99
N GLY A 24 -3.44 10.65 6.07
CA GLY A 24 -4.27 9.55 5.60
C GLY A 24 -5.53 9.35 6.44
N GLU A 25 -5.40 9.45 7.76
CA GLU A 25 -6.53 9.39 8.69
C GLU A 25 -7.56 10.48 8.35
N ARG A 26 -7.11 11.70 8.13
CA ARG A 26 -7.97 12.82 7.75
C ARG A 26 -8.66 12.60 6.41
N TYR A 27 -7.94 12.08 5.42
CA TYR A 27 -8.50 11.76 4.11
C TYR A 27 -9.60 10.70 4.22
N PHE A 28 -9.37 9.65 4.98
CA PHE A 28 -10.37 8.61 5.21
C PHE A 28 -11.59 9.14 5.94
N ALA A 29 -11.40 10.01 6.93
CA ALA A 29 -12.49 10.65 7.64
C ALA A 29 -13.42 11.44 6.70
N GLN A 30 -12.86 12.06 5.67
CA GLN A 30 -13.61 12.85 4.71
C GLN A 30 -14.30 12.02 3.61
N HIS A 31 -13.80 10.84 3.29
CA HIS A 31 -14.20 10.10 2.09
C HIS A 31 -14.83 8.74 2.36
N LEU A 32 -14.63 8.12 3.52
CA LEU A 32 -15.23 6.81 3.81
C LEU A 32 -16.68 6.97 4.27
N LEU A 33 -17.58 6.21 3.65
CA LEU A 33 -18.99 6.16 4.02
C LEU A 33 -19.23 5.46 5.36
N ASP A 34 -18.37 4.51 5.71
CA ASP A 34 -18.42 3.71 6.93
C ASP A 34 -17.37 4.18 7.95
N TYR A 35 -17.21 5.50 8.06
CA TYR A 35 -16.24 6.10 8.97
C TYR A 35 -16.60 5.87 10.44
N ASP A 36 -15.59 5.43 11.20
CA ASP A 36 -15.60 5.35 12.66
C ASP A 36 -14.29 5.97 13.17
N LEU A 37 -14.40 6.98 14.04
CA LEU A 37 -13.24 7.72 14.51
C LEU A 37 -12.22 6.83 15.23
N ALA A 38 -12.67 5.99 16.15
CA ALA A 38 -11.79 5.12 16.92
C ALA A 38 -11.10 4.09 16.03
N ALA A 39 -11.84 3.42 15.15
CA ALA A 39 -11.31 2.42 14.25
C ALA A 39 -10.35 3.03 13.21
N ASN A 40 -10.70 4.19 12.65
CA ASN A 40 -9.87 4.90 11.68
C ASN A 40 -8.55 5.36 12.31
N ASN A 41 -8.62 6.06 13.44
CA ASN A 41 -7.45 6.56 14.15
C ASN A 41 -6.54 5.40 14.60
N GLY A 42 -7.11 4.37 15.24
CA GLY A 42 -6.36 3.20 15.70
C GLY A 42 -5.73 2.41 14.55
N GLY A 43 -6.42 2.25 13.43
CA GLY A 43 -5.91 1.57 12.24
C GLY A 43 -4.72 2.30 11.61
N TRP A 44 -4.78 3.61 11.50
CA TRP A 44 -3.67 4.42 10.98
C TRP A 44 -2.46 4.42 11.92
N GLN A 45 -2.68 4.50 13.22
CA GLN A 45 -1.61 4.39 14.21
C GLN A 45 -0.95 3.01 14.15
N TRP A 46 -1.75 1.95 14.05
CA TRP A 46 -1.23 0.58 13.90
C TRP A 46 -0.36 0.44 12.65
N ALA A 47 -0.80 0.94 11.50
CA ALA A 47 -0.03 0.90 10.25
C ALA A 47 1.27 1.71 10.33
N ALA A 48 1.27 2.80 11.09
CA ALA A 48 2.44 3.64 11.32
C ALA A 48 3.38 3.08 12.39
N SER A 49 3.07 1.92 12.98
CA SER A 49 3.82 1.32 14.10
C SER A 49 3.89 2.23 15.32
N THR A 50 2.79 2.91 15.60
CA THR A 50 2.59 3.76 16.78
C THR A 50 1.25 3.44 17.44
N GLY A 51 1.00 3.99 18.64
CA GLY A 51 -0.22 3.72 19.41
C GLY A 51 -0.08 2.52 20.34
N CYS A 52 -1.20 2.13 20.98
CA CYS A 52 -1.20 1.10 22.03
C CYS A 52 -0.93 -0.31 21.50
N ASP A 53 -1.41 -0.61 20.29
CA ASP A 53 -1.31 -1.92 19.64
C ASP A 53 -0.52 -1.83 18.33
N ALA A 54 0.57 -1.08 18.35
CA ALA A 54 1.38 -0.86 17.15
C ALA A 54 1.95 -2.16 16.59
N GLN A 55 1.83 -2.34 15.27
CA GLN A 55 2.55 -3.43 14.61
C GLN A 55 4.06 -3.17 14.66
N PRO A 56 4.92 -4.22 14.65
CA PRO A 56 6.37 -4.03 14.57
C PRO A 56 6.76 -3.19 13.35
N TYR A 57 7.69 -2.28 13.52
CA TYR A 57 8.09 -1.35 12.45
C TYR A 57 8.60 -2.04 11.18
N PHE A 58 9.13 -3.24 11.30
CA PHE A 58 9.65 -4.01 10.16
C PHE A 58 8.53 -4.71 9.35
N ARG A 59 7.29 -4.70 9.81
CA ARG A 59 6.14 -5.22 9.06
C ARG A 59 5.66 -4.18 8.05
N ILE A 60 6.04 -4.37 6.81
CA ILE A 60 5.69 -3.51 5.70
C ILE A 60 5.00 -4.37 4.66
N PHE A 61 3.76 -4.02 4.31
CA PHE A 61 3.03 -4.74 3.27
C PHE A 61 3.63 -4.46 1.90
N ASN A 62 3.84 -5.53 1.12
CA ASN A 62 4.12 -5.40 -0.30
C ASN A 62 2.79 -5.40 -1.05
N PRO A 63 2.38 -4.28 -1.69
CA PRO A 63 1.07 -4.20 -2.35
C PRO A 63 0.89 -5.24 -3.46
N VAL A 64 1.94 -5.54 -4.21
CA VAL A 64 1.89 -6.55 -5.30
C VAL A 64 1.63 -7.94 -4.72
N THR A 65 2.38 -8.33 -3.70
CA THR A 65 2.22 -9.63 -3.04
C THR A 65 0.85 -9.78 -2.40
N GLN A 66 0.35 -8.72 -1.76
CA GLN A 66 -0.99 -8.69 -1.18
C GLN A 66 -2.07 -8.86 -2.26
N SER A 67 -1.92 -8.15 -3.37
CA SER A 67 -2.84 -8.24 -4.51
C SER A 67 -2.87 -9.66 -5.08
N GLN A 68 -1.72 -10.26 -5.32
CA GLN A 68 -1.61 -11.63 -5.83
C GLN A 68 -2.23 -12.66 -4.89
N LYS A 69 -2.07 -12.48 -3.59
CA LYS A 69 -2.56 -13.42 -2.58
C LYS A 69 -4.08 -13.37 -2.42
N PHE A 70 -4.66 -12.17 -2.37
CA PHE A 70 -6.06 -11.97 -2.03
C PHE A 70 -6.98 -11.74 -3.24
N ASP A 71 -6.42 -11.45 -4.40
CA ASP A 71 -7.15 -11.25 -5.66
C ASP A 71 -6.39 -11.88 -6.83
N PRO A 72 -6.07 -13.19 -6.78
CA PRO A 72 -5.19 -13.82 -7.77
C PRO A 72 -5.69 -13.68 -9.21
N GLY A 73 -6.99 -13.73 -9.42
CA GLY A 73 -7.60 -13.57 -10.75
C GLY A 73 -7.83 -12.13 -11.17
N GLY A 74 -7.50 -11.15 -10.31
CA GLY A 74 -7.68 -9.73 -10.62
C GLY A 74 -9.13 -9.27 -10.73
N THR A 75 -10.07 -10.02 -10.17
CA THR A 75 -11.52 -9.72 -10.25
C THR A 75 -11.84 -8.38 -9.59
N TYR A 76 -11.31 -8.14 -8.41
CA TYR A 76 -11.49 -6.88 -7.68
C TYR A 76 -10.84 -5.72 -8.43
N LEU A 77 -9.60 -5.90 -8.90
CA LEU A 77 -8.89 -4.88 -9.66
C LEU A 77 -9.63 -4.50 -10.94
N ARG A 78 -10.13 -5.49 -11.70
CA ARG A 78 -10.89 -5.21 -12.91
C ARG A 78 -12.19 -4.46 -12.64
N ARG A 79 -12.82 -4.75 -11.51
CA ARG A 79 -14.06 -4.08 -11.10
C ARG A 79 -13.83 -2.63 -10.70
N HIS A 80 -12.77 -2.35 -9.95
CA HIS A 80 -12.53 -1.02 -9.35
C HIS A 80 -11.52 -0.17 -10.13
N VAL A 81 -10.72 -0.79 -11.01
CA VAL A 81 -9.76 -0.09 -11.87
C VAL A 81 -10.04 -0.52 -13.32
N PRO A 82 -11.10 0.02 -13.94
CA PRO A 82 -11.54 -0.42 -15.26
C PRO A 82 -10.48 -0.27 -16.36
N GLU A 83 -9.53 0.63 -16.19
CA GLU A 83 -8.40 0.83 -17.11
C GLU A 83 -7.55 -0.44 -17.25
N LEU A 84 -7.52 -1.29 -16.22
CA LEU A 84 -6.73 -2.53 -16.20
C LEU A 84 -7.49 -3.77 -16.65
N ARG A 85 -8.74 -3.66 -17.09
CA ARG A 85 -9.58 -4.81 -17.43
C ARG A 85 -8.98 -5.74 -18.49
N GLY A 86 -8.24 -5.19 -19.43
CA GLY A 86 -7.60 -5.95 -20.49
C GLY A 86 -6.31 -6.63 -20.10
N CYS A 87 -5.79 -6.41 -18.90
CA CYS A 87 -4.54 -7.01 -18.44
C CYS A 87 -4.72 -8.49 -18.11
N GLY A 88 -3.69 -9.29 -18.38
CA GLY A 88 -3.64 -10.69 -17.94
C GLY A 88 -3.56 -10.81 -16.42
N ASP A 89 -3.91 -11.98 -15.89
CA ASP A 89 -4.01 -12.21 -14.44
C ASP A 89 -2.71 -11.98 -13.69
N LYS A 90 -1.57 -12.19 -14.32
CA LYS A 90 -0.26 -11.94 -13.70
C LYS A 90 0.14 -10.48 -13.75
N LEU A 91 -0.04 -9.82 -14.88
CA LEU A 91 0.40 -8.46 -15.11
C LEU A 91 -0.51 -7.42 -14.47
N ILE A 92 -1.77 -7.75 -14.18
CA ILE A 92 -2.70 -6.82 -13.55
C ILE A 92 -2.24 -6.38 -12.16
N HIS A 93 -1.47 -7.21 -11.45
CA HIS A 93 -0.93 -6.87 -10.12
C HIS A 93 0.30 -5.96 -10.18
N ALA A 94 0.95 -5.88 -11.34
CA ALA A 94 2.12 -5.05 -11.57
C ALA A 94 2.13 -4.55 -13.02
N PRO A 95 1.16 -3.70 -13.41
CA PRO A 95 0.99 -3.29 -14.81
C PRO A 95 2.18 -2.54 -15.39
N TRP A 96 3.02 -1.92 -14.55
CA TRP A 96 4.24 -1.25 -15.00
C TRP A 96 5.30 -2.18 -15.59
N LEU A 97 5.15 -3.50 -15.42
CA LEU A 97 6.05 -4.48 -16.01
C LEU A 97 5.71 -4.82 -17.47
N MET A 98 4.58 -4.33 -17.98
CA MET A 98 4.18 -4.57 -19.37
C MET A 98 5.10 -3.86 -20.35
N ASP A 99 5.55 -4.60 -21.37
CA ASP A 99 6.20 -4.01 -22.54
C ASP A 99 5.16 -3.33 -23.47
N GLU A 100 5.62 -2.72 -24.57
CA GLU A 100 4.74 -2.00 -25.49
C GLU A 100 3.68 -2.93 -26.14
N GLU A 101 4.06 -4.14 -26.48
CA GLU A 101 3.16 -5.12 -27.08
C GLU A 101 2.08 -5.56 -26.10
N GLN A 102 2.47 -5.84 -24.86
CA GLN A 102 1.54 -6.21 -23.79
C GLN A 102 0.59 -5.06 -23.46
N GLN A 103 1.07 -3.84 -23.46
CA GLN A 103 0.22 -2.64 -23.28
C GLN A 103 -0.81 -2.51 -24.40
N ARG A 104 -0.41 -2.72 -25.63
CA ARG A 104 -1.34 -2.69 -26.78
C ARG A 104 -2.39 -3.79 -26.70
N SER A 105 -2.00 -5.00 -26.35
CA SER A 105 -2.93 -6.12 -26.17
C SER A 105 -3.92 -5.89 -25.04
N ALA A 106 -3.48 -5.27 -23.94
CA ALA A 106 -4.31 -4.96 -22.80
C ALA A 106 -5.18 -3.70 -22.98
N GLY A 107 -4.88 -2.87 -23.99
CA GLY A 107 -5.57 -1.61 -24.20
C GLY A 107 -5.24 -0.54 -23.18
N VAL A 108 -4.08 -0.62 -22.55
CA VAL A 108 -3.62 0.31 -21.50
C VAL A 108 -2.28 0.92 -21.91
N ARG A 109 -2.17 2.23 -21.82
CA ARG A 109 -0.90 2.92 -22.03
C ARG A 109 -0.41 3.48 -20.70
N LEU A 110 0.74 2.98 -20.24
CA LEU A 110 1.36 3.44 -19.00
C LEU A 110 1.77 4.91 -19.11
N GLY A 111 1.47 5.67 -18.09
CA GLY A 111 1.72 7.10 -18.05
C GLY A 111 0.58 7.94 -18.64
N ARG A 112 -0.41 7.32 -19.31
CA ARG A 112 -1.60 7.98 -19.85
C ARG A 112 -2.89 7.43 -19.25
N ASP A 113 -3.16 6.13 -19.42
CA ASP A 113 -4.40 5.50 -18.95
C ASP A 113 -4.26 4.98 -17.51
N TYR A 114 -3.03 4.60 -17.13
CA TYR A 114 -2.68 4.16 -15.79
C TYR A 114 -1.30 4.74 -15.44
N PRO A 115 -1.12 5.31 -14.26
CA PRO A 115 0.12 5.99 -13.91
C PRO A 115 1.30 5.01 -13.78
N ARG A 116 2.49 5.49 -14.07
CA ARG A 116 3.72 4.77 -13.74
C ARG A 116 3.94 4.78 -12.22
N PRO A 117 4.70 3.81 -11.66
CA PRO A 117 4.99 3.79 -10.23
C PRO A 117 5.62 5.10 -9.78
N VAL A 118 5.13 5.64 -8.66
CA VAL A 118 5.71 6.84 -8.01
C VAL A 118 6.83 6.46 -7.04
N VAL A 119 6.96 5.18 -6.71
CA VAL A 119 7.93 4.69 -5.73
C VAL A 119 8.36 3.27 -6.08
N ASP A 120 9.63 2.96 -5.82
CA ASP A 120 10.14 1.58 -5.83
C ASP A 120 9.98 1.00 -4.43
N HIS A 121 9.11 -0.01 -4.27
CA HIS A 121 8.78 -0.58 -2.97
C HIS A 121 10.02 -1.13 -2.23
N ALA A 122 10.93 -1.81 -2.93
CA ALA A 122 12.12 -2.37 -2.31
C ALA A 122 13.03 -1.28 -1.71
N LYS A 123 13.21 -0.17 -2.43
CA LYS A 123 13.97 0.98 -1.94
C LYS A 123 13.24 1.68 -0.80
N ALA A 124 11.94 1.93 -0.95
CA ALA A 124 11.11 2.58 0.05
C ALA A 124 11.08 1.79 1.35
N ARG A 125 10.98 0.46 1.26
CA ARG A 125 11.03 -0.44 2.41
C ARG A 125 12.35 -0.29 3.18
N ARG A 126 13.48 -0.26 2.50
CA ARG A 126 14.78 -0.06 3.15
C ARG A 126 14.88 1.28 3.85
N ILE A 127 14.43 2.34 3.19
CA ILE A 127 14.40 3.69 3.77
C ILE A 127 13.52 3.73 5.02
N ALA A 128 12.33 3.14 4.95
CA ALA A 128 11.42 3.08 6.09
C ALA A 128 12.05 2.34 7.27
N LEU A 129 12.68 1.19 7.04
CA LEU A 129 13.36 0.43 8.09
C LEU A 129 14.48 1.26 8.74
N ASP A 130 15.26 1.98 7.95
CA ASP A 130 16.33 2.84 8.45
C ASP A 130 15.77 4.01 9.28
N MET A 131 14.70 4.63 8.81
CA MET A 131 14.02 5.72 9.53
C MET A 131 13.49 5.26 10.90
N TYR A 132 12.84 4.10 10.96
CA TYR A 132 12.31 3.57 12.21
C TYR A 132 13.43 3.12 13.17
N ARG A 133 14.53 2.57 12.67
CA ARG A 133 15.70 2.25 13.49
C ARG A 133 16.33 3.49 14.09
N ALA A 134 16.51 4.54 13.28
CA ALA A 134 17.05 5.81 13.75
C ALA A 134 16.18 6.45 14.83
N ALA A 135 14.87 6.41 14.66
CA ALA A 135 13.91 6.94 15.64
C ALA A 135 13.91 6.18 16.96
N ARG A 136 14.26 4.88 16.95
CA ARG A 136 14.29 4.03 18.15
C ARG A 136 15.57 4.18 18.96
N GLY A 137 16.66 4.58 18.32
CA GLY A 137 17.98 4.67 18.97
C GLY A 137 18.62 3.32 19.26
N PRO A 138 19.91 3.28 19.60
CA PRO A 138 20.71 2.04 19.71
C PRO A 138 20.40 1.12 20.90
N GLY A 139 19.44 1.44 21.76
CA GLY A 139 19.11 0.63 22.95
C GLY A 139 17.82 -0.17 22.87
N ASN A 140 17.06 -0.07 21.78
CA ASN A 140 15.68 -0.59 21.70
C ASN A 140 15.50 -1.81 20.79
N GLU A 141 16.55 -2.35 20.22
CA GLU A 141 16.46 -3.46 19.26
C GLU A 141 15.98 -4.78 19.87
N GLY A 142 16.04 -4.92 21.18
CA GLY A 142 15.66 -6.16 21.87
C GLY A 142 14.23 -6.22 22.42
N ARG A 143 13.45 -5.16 22.37
CA ARG A 143 12.13 -5.10 23.04
C ARG A 143 10.92 -5.50 22.20
N ASN A 144 11.09 -5.74 20.89
CA ASN A 144 9.99 -6.08 19.97
C ASN A 144 10.37 -7.23 19.03
N ALA A 145 11.14 -8.15 19.51
CA ALA A 145 11.35 -9.39 18.77
C ALA A 145 10.15 -10.31 18.92
#